data_28d5ef0ced5226273a449c8e0bb68eb8
#
_entry.id   28d5ef0ced5226273a449c8e0bb68eb8
#
_cell.length_a   1.000
_cell.length_b   1.000
_cell.length_c   1.000
_cell.angle_alpha   90.00
_cell.angle_beta   90.00
_cell.angle_gamma   90.00
#
_symmetry.space_group_name_H-M   'P 1'
#
loop_
_entity.id
_entity.type
_entity.pdbx_description
1 polymer ?
#
loop_
_entity_poly.entity_id
_entity_poly.type
_entity_poly.pdbx_seq_one_letter_code
_entity_poly.pdbx_strand_id
1 'polypeptide(L)'
;MKDWHGQMPERMVDDQLEEQFWAQSITRKKTGQTDPYAAKIFQEIKKSIQQEDSVLEIGPGWGNYTFPLAENVRQLTCVDSSDSILSYLQNCMQEHQHVSYIHAKWESLAENEVAAHDIVIGVNCFYRMYEIKSALYQMNRLAKKRAIIGMTTGPIQPHYEILYKKYGYDIKFPRRDYIEFLNLLYEMDIYADCKIIPLERVYDYESYEQLVTTQSKKILNTTFDRAHVEESLKPFIEEKNGRYYYRHDFHAALVSWEPK
;
A
#
# COMPACT_ATOMS: atom_id res chain seq x y z
N MET A 1 -7.80 -9.20 8.58
CA MET A 1 -8.14 -9.90 7.30
C MET A 1 -7.47 -11.26 7.28
N LYS A 2 -8.21 -12.32 6.99
CA LYS A 2 -7.65 -13.66 6.88
C LYS A 2 -6.91 -13.83 5.56
N ASP A 3 -5.92 -14.72 5.54
CA ASP A 3 -5.23 -15.09 4.32
C ASP A 3 -6.12 -16.01 3.44
N TRP A 4 -5.54 -16.52 2.35
CA TRP A 4 -6.23 -17.41 1.41
C TRP A 4 -6.75 -18.71 2.03
N HIS A 5 -6.10 -19.19 3.10
CA HIS A 5 -6.49 -20.41 3.83
C HIS A 5 -7.44 -20.11 4.99
N GLY A 6 -7.92 -18.87 5.13
CA GLY A 6 -8.77 -18.44 6.22
C GLY A 6 -8.01 -18.24 7.54
N GLN A 7 -6.68 -18.24 7.51
CA GLN A 7 -5.81 -18.00 8.65
C GLN A 7 -5.37 -16.55 8.71
N MET A 8 -5.03 -16.07 9.91
CA MET A 8 -4.39 -14.76 10.07
C MET A 8 -2.96 -14.84 9.53
N PRO A 9 -2.57 -13.91 8.63
CA PRO A 9 -1.18 -13.84 8.20
C PRO A 9 -0.25 -13.68 9.40
N GLU A 10 0.79 -14.51 9.50
CA GLU A 10 1.73 -14.52 10.65
C GLU A 10 2.24 -13.12 11.00
N ARG A 11 2.60 -12.34 9.99
CA ARG A 11 3.06 -10.94 10.14
C ARG A 11 2.00 -9.94 10.66
N MET A 12 0.74 -10.33 10.81
CA MET A 12 -0.28 -9.50 11.48
C MET A 12 -0.30 -9.73 13.00
N VAL A 13 0.19 -10.88 13.45
CA VAL A 13 0.12 -11.31 14.85
C VAL A 13 1.50 -11.42 15.51
N ASP A 14 2.56 -11.44 14.71
CA ASP A 14 3.94 -11.50 15.15
C ASP A 14 4.72 -10.26 14.71
N ASP A 15 4.98 -9.37 15.66
CA ASP A 15 5.68 -8.10 15.43
C ASP A 15 7.14 -8.29 15.04
N GLN A 16 7.78 -9.37 15.51
CA GLN A 16 9.18 -9.66 15.17
C GLN A 16 9.28 -10.06 13.70
N LEU A 17 8.33 -10.85 13.19
CA LEU A 17 8.28 -11.21 11.77
C LEU A 17 8.00 -9.98 10.88
N GLU A 18 7.16 -9.06 11.33
CA GLU A 18 6.90 -7.81 10.61
C GLU A 18 8.16 -6.95 10.57
N GLU A 19 8.84 -6.76 11.70
CA GLU A 19 10.09 -6.00 11.78
C GLU A 19 11.20 -6.62 10.93
N GLN A 20 11.41 -7.93 10.99
CA GLN A 20 12.39 -8.63 10.17
C GLN A 20 12.12 -8.46 8.67
N PHE A 21 10.85 -8.51 8.27
CA PHE A 21 10.48 -8.25 6.87
C PHE A 21 10.87 -6.85 6.42
N TRP A 22 10.61 -5.82 7.23
CA TRP A 22 10.93 -4.45 6.89
C TRP A 22 12.43 -4.21 6.89
N ALA A 23 13.17 -4.69 7.89
CA ALA A 23 14.63 -4.63 7.94
C ALA A 23 15.26 -5.22 6.66
N GLN A 24 14.81 -6.40 6.21
CA GLN A 24 15.28 -7.02 4.97
C GLN A 24 14.82 -6.27 3.71
N SER A 25 13.63 -5.69 3.73
CA SER A 25 13.06 -4.99 2.57
C SER A 25 13.80 -3.68 2.29
N ILE A 26 14.16 -2.95 3.32
CA ILE A 26 14.92 -1.69 3.23
C ILE A 26 16.29 -1.91 2.59
N THR A 27 17.00 -2.98 2.94
CA THR A 27 18.35 -3.28 2.38
C THR A 27 18.33 -3.50 0.87
N ARG A 28 17.18 -3.87 0.30
CA ARG A 28 17.02 -4.13 -1.15
C ARG A 28 16.59 -2.91 -1.94
N LYS A 29 16.18 -1.83 -1.27
CA LYS A 29 15.67 -0.63 -1.94
C LYS A 29 16.77 0.43 -2.02
N LYS A 30 16.84 1.13 -3.16
CA LYS A 30 17.73 2.30 -3.27
C LYS A 30 17.17 3.43 -2.41
N THR A 31 18.02 4.09 -1.68
CA THR A 31 17.66 5.20 -0.78
C THR A 31 16.88 6.28 -1.52
N GLY A 32 15.75 6.71 -0.95
CA GLY A 32 14.89 7.76 -1.49
C GLY A 32 14.08 7.37 -2.74
N GLN A 33 14.14 6.13 -3.21
CA GLN A 33 13.39 5.70 -4.39
C GLN A 33 11.93 5.40 -4.05
N THR A 34 11.00 6.11 -4.70
CA THR A 34 9.55 5.86 -4.62
C THR A 34 9.06 4.95 -5.74
N ASP A 35 7.90 4.32 -5.55
CA ASP A 35 7.28 3.53 -6.61
C ASP A 35 6.69 4.44 -7.70
N PRO A 36 6.86 4.13 -9.00
CA PRO A 36 6.45 5.05 -10.08
C PRO A 36 4.95 5.43 -10.06
N TYR A 37 4.09 4.52 -9.58
CA TYR A 37 2.65 4.79 -9.49
C TYR A 37 2.27 5.68 -8.29
N ALA A 38 3.14 5.81 -7.29
CA ALA A 38 2.85 6.61 -6.09
C ALA A 38 2.64 8.08 -6.42
N ALA A 39 3.35 8.61 -7.42
CA ALA A 39 3.21 10.01 -7.85
C ALA A 39 1.78 10.35 -8.29
N LYS A 40 1.11 9.45 -9.06
CA LYS A 40 -0.29 9.66 -9.47
C LYS A 40 -1.26 9.68 -8.28
N ILE A 41 -1.07 8.77 -7.32
CA ILE A 41 -1.87 8.74 -6.10
C ILE A 41 -1.62 10.01 -5.29
N PHE A 42 -0.37 10.42 -5.13
CA PHE A 42 -0.02 11.64 -4.40
C PHE A 42 -0.62 12.90 -5.02
N GLN A 43 -0.67 13.01 -6.35
CA GLN A 43 -1.33 14.13 -7.03
C GLN A 43 -2.80 14.29 -6.64
N GLU A 44 -3.51 13.18 -6.40
CA GLU A 44 -4.90 13.24 -5.93
C GLU A 44 -4.98 13.58 -4.45
N ILE A 45 -4.10 13.01 -3.61
CA ILE A 45 -3.99 13.34 -2.19
C ILE A 45 -3.71 14.82 -2.00
N LYS A 46 -2.77 15.37 -2.77
CA LYS A 46 -2.35 16.79 -2.71
C LYS A 46 -3.49 17.78 -2.91
N LYS A 47 -4.57 17.40 -3.62
CA LYS A 47 -5.76 18.26 -3.79
C LYS A 47 -6.49 18.55 -2.49
N SER A 48 -6.29 17.72 -1.47
CA SER A 48 -6.91 17.83 -0.14
C SER A 48 -5.97 18.40 0.93
N ILE A 49 -4.76 18.82 0.56
CA ILE A 49 -3.71 19.29 1.48
C ILE A 49 -3.34 20.73 1.13
N GLN A 50 -3.16 21.55 2.16
CA GLN A 50 -2.61 22.91 2.05
C GLN A 50 -1.22 22.97 2.68
N GLN A 51 -0.41 23.95 2.31
CA GLN A 51 0.97 24.08 2.83
C GLN A 51 1.00 24.32 4.35
N GLU A 52 -0.04 24.94 4.89
CA GLU A 52 -0.18 25.24 6.32
C GLU A 52 -0.67 24.06 7.16
N ASP A 53 -1.07 22.95 6.52
CA ASP A 53 -1.62 21.80 7.22
C ASP A 53 -0.54 21.05 8.02
N SER A 54 -0.97 20.49 9.13
CA SER A 54 -0.29 19.40 9.82
C SER A 54 -0.83 18.07 9.33
N VAL A 55 0.06 17.15 8.96
CA VAL A 55 -0.31 15.82 8.43
C VAL A 55 0.25 14.72 9.33
N LEU A 56 -0.58 13.72 9.61
CA LEU A 56 -0.18 12.49 10.26
C LEU A 56 -0.26 11.35 9.25
N GLU A 57 0.88 10.74 8.97
CA GLU A 57 1.00 9.59 8.07
C GLU A 57 1.12 8.29 8.85
N ILE A 58 0.24 7.34 8.54
CA ILE A 58 0.18 6.01 9.14
C ILE A 58 0.83 5.01 8.20
N GLY A 59 1.81 4.25 8.70
CA GLY A 59 2.51 3.23 7.94
C GLY A 59 3.24 3.78 6.71
N PRO A 60 4.19 4.71 6.89
CA PRO A 60 4.90 5.40 5.80
C PRO A 60 5.69 4.45 4.89
N GLY A 61 6.06 3.27 5.39
CA GLY A 61 6.89 2.31 4.65
C GLY A 61 8.19 2.96 4.18
N TRP A 62 8.58 2.74 2.95
CA TRP A 62 9.79 3.37 2.39
C TRP A 62 9.63 4.80 1.89
N GLY A 63 8.62 5.53 2.36
CA GLY A 63 8.49 6.96 2.11
C GLY A 63 7.83 7.35 0.79
N ASN A 64 7.06 6.46 0.16
CA ASN A 64 6.37 6.76 -1.09
C ASN A 64 5.54 8.05 -1.03
N TYR A 65 4.98 8.36 0.13
CA TYR A 65 4.17 9.56 0.37
C TYR A 65 4.86 10.50 1.36
N THR A 66 5.68 9.99 2.28
CA THR A 66 6.42 10.76 3.28
C THR A 66 7.28 11.85 2.62
N PHE A 67 8.09 11.48 1.62
CA PHE A 67 8.96 12.44 0.95
C PHE A 67 8.16 13.58 0.28
N PRO A 68 7.16 13.32 -0.59
CA PRO A 68 6.41 14.42 -1.17
C PRO A 68 5.47 15.12 -0.17
N LEU A 69 5.02 14.48 0.92
CA LEU A 69 4.27 15.17 1.98
C LEU A 69 5.15 16.19 2.68
N ALA A 70 6.37 15.85 3.08
CA ALA A 70 7.29 16.75 3.75
C ALA A 70 7.55 18.04 2.94
N GLU A 71 7.60 17.95 1.63
CA GLU A 71 7.78 19.11 0.74
C GLU A 71 6.54 20.02 0.64
N ASN A 72 5.37 19.56 1.10
CA ASN A 72 4.09 20.22 0.82
C ASN A 72 3.26 20.56 2.05
N VAL A 73 3.78 20.34 3.27
CA VAL A 73 3.04 20.58 4.53
C VAL A 73 3.90 21.31 5.55
N ARG A 74 3.25 21.99 6.49
CA ARG A 74 3.94 22.69 7.58
C ARG A 74 4.55 21.73 8.60
N GLN A 75 3.90 20.61 8.87
CA GLN A 75 4.31 19.61 9.85
C GLN A 75 3.89 18.21 9.39
N LEU A 76 4.80 17.25 9.48
CA LEU A 76 4.54 15.85 9.20
C LEU A 76 4.86 15.00 10.42
N THR A 77 3.95 14.13 10.82
CA THR A 77 4.19 13.11 11.85
C THR A 77 4.00 11.74 11.23
N CYS A 78 5.01 10.88 11.29
CA CYS A 78 4.98 9.52 10.77
C CYS A 78 4.81 8.52 11.92
N VAL A 79 3.83 7.63 11.84
CA VAL A 79 3.61 6.56 12.82
C VAL A 79 3.82 5.22 12.14
N ASP A 80 4.74 4.41 12.64
CA ASP A 80 4.98 3.05 12.17
C ASP A 80 5.32 2.10 13.32
N SER A 81 4.97 0.83 13.16
CA SER A 81 5.32 -0.23 14.11
C SER A 81 6.72 -0.80 13.90
N SER A 82 7.40 -0.42 12.82
CA SER A 82 8.76 -0.86 12.48
C SER A 82 9.78 0.21 12.80
N ASP A 83 10.69 -0.09 13.72
CA ASP A 83 11.83 0.78 14.04
C ASP A 83 12.78 0.92 12.85
N SER A 84 12.99 -0.14 12.08
CA SER A 84 13.78 -0.12 10.85
C SER A 84 13.25 0.88 9.82
N ILE A 85 11.93 0.97 9.66
CA ILE A 85 11.28 1.95 8.76
C ILE A 85 11.54 3.36 9.24
N LEU A 86 11.30 3.63 10.52
CA LEU A 86 11.48 4.97 11.09
C LEU A 86 12.94 5.41 11.03
N SER A 87 13.88 4.55 11.38
CA SER A 87 15.31 4.80 11.27
C SER A 87 15.74 5.09 9.83
N TYR A 88 15.21 4.34 8.85
CA TYR A 88 15.45 4.59 7.42
C TYR A 88 14.96 5.98 7.00
N LEU A 89 13.72 6.35 7.36
CA LEU A 89 13.14 7.65 7.01
C LEU A 89 13.90 8.80 7.68
N GLN A 90 14.26 8.68 8.96
CA GLN A 90 15.08 9.65 9.67
C GLN A 90 16.42 9.90 8.95
N ASN A 91 17.08 8.84 8.51
CA ASN A 91 18.33 8.94 7.77
C ASN A 91 18.16 9.62 6.40
N CYS A 92 17.03 9.38 5.71
CA CYS A 92 16.74 10.01 4.43
C CYS A 92 16.32 11.49 4.54
N MET A 93 15.83 11.93 5.68
CA MET A 93 15.14 13.21 5.86
C MET A 93 15.78 14.10 6.94
N GLN A 94 17.07 13.97 7.17
CA GLN A 94 17.82 14.71 8.23
C GLN A 94 17.66 16.23 8.15
N GLU A 95 17.45 16.79 6.96
CA GLU A 95 17.27 18.23 6.74
C GLU A 95 15.83 18.72 7.02
N HIS A 96 14.86 17.81 7.19
CA HIS A 96 13.44 18.14 7.37
C HIS A 96 13.06 18.19 8.85
N GLN A 97 13.43 19.27 9.54
CA GLN A 97 13.20 19.42 11.00
C GLN A 97 11.72 19.45 11.41
N HIS A 98 10.80 19.65 10.48
CA HIS A 98 9.34 19.64 10.70
C HIS A 98 8.73 18.24 10.62
N VAL A 99 9.54 17.19 10.38
CA VAL A 99 9.10 15.80 10.36
C VAL A 99 9.42 15.13 11.69
N SER A 100 8.42 14.51 12.30
CA SER A 100 8.53 13.75 13.56
C SER A 100 8.13 12.29 13.35
N TYR A 101 8.63 11.41 14.20
CA TYR A 101 8.46 9.97 14.07
C TYR A 101 8.00 9.38 15.40
N ILE A 102 6.99 8.48 15.32
CA ILE A 102 6.42 7.81 16.48
C ILE A 102 6.46 6.31 16.21
N HIS A 103 7.20 5.57 17.04
CA HIS A 103 7.27 4.12 16.99
C HIS A 103 6.09 3.54 17.77
N ALA A 104 5.04 3.14 17.08
CA ALA A 104 3.85 2.56 17.69
C ALA A 104 3.00 1.78 16.66
N LYS A 105 2.23 0.83 17.14
CA LYS A 105 1.12 0.24 16.37
C LYS A 105 -0.06 1.20 16.35
N TRP A 106 -0.49 1.58 15.16
CA TRP A 106 -1.56 2.54 14.98
C TRP A 106 -2.86 2.17 15.70
N GLU A 107 -3.32 0.92 15.54
CA GLU A 107 -4.56 0.44 16.14
C GLU A 107 -4.53 0.30 17.68
N SER A 108 -3.34 0.35 18.26
CA SER A 108 -3.11 0.20 19.70
C SER A 108 -2.67 1.49 20.39
N LEU A 109 -2.56 2.61 19.66
CA LEU A 109 -2.19 3.90 20.22
C LEU A 109 -3.16 4.36 21.31
N ALA A 110 -2.61 4.78 22.45
CA ALA A 110 -3.40 5.41 23.51
C ALA A 110 -3.89 6.82 23.10
N GLU A 111 -4.97 7.28 23.73
CA GLU A 111 -5.64 8.52 23.30
C GLU A 111 -4.76 9.77 23.32
N ASN A 112 -3.75 9.80 24.21
CA ASN A 112 -2.92 10.99 24.43
C ASN A 112 -1.51 10.88 23.82
N GLU A 113 -1.21 9.81 23.09
CA GLU A 113 0.13 9.62 22.52
C GLU A 113 0.40 10.43 21.27
N VAL A 114 -0.66 10.81 20.55
CA VAL A 114 -0.54 11.61 19.32
C VAL A 114 -1.56 12.75 19.34
N ALA A 115 -1.09 13.95 19.06
CA ALA A 115 -1.95 15.11 18.90
C ALA A 115 -2.78 15.03 17.61
N ALA A 116 -3.95 15.67 17.60
CA ALA A 116 -4.78 15.77 16.41
C ALA A 116 -4.10 16.65 15.33
N HIS A 117 -4.13 16.20 14.08
CA HIS A 117 -3.58 16.86 12.90
C HIS A 117 -4.69 17.34 11.96
N ASP A 118 -4.37 18.27 11.06
CA ASP A 118 -5.35 18.72 10.07
C ASP A 118 -5.77 17.56 9.17
N ILE A 119 -4.81 16.78 8.70
CA ILE A 119 -5.05 15.61 7.84
C ILE A 119 -4.46 14.35 8.49
N VAL A 120 -5.18 13.25 8.44
CA VAL A 120 -4.67 11.91 8.79
C VAL A 120 -4.73 11.03 7.56
N ILE A 121 -3.60 10.44 7.17
CA ILE A 121 -3.49 9.66 5.94
C ILE A 121 -2.79 8.31 6.19
N GLY A 122 -3.28 7.25 5.52
CA GLY A 122 -2.60 5.98 5.46
C GLY A 122 -2.78 5.33 4.09
N VAL A 123 -1.70 4.94 3.42
CA VAL A 123 -1.75 4.34 2.09
C VAL A 123 -1.08 2.97 2.08
N ASN A 124 -1.84 1.94 1.68
CA ASN A 124 -1.38 0.54 1.63
C ASN A 124 -0.86 -0.03 2.96
N CYS A 125 -1.35 0.44 4.12
CA CYS A 125 -0.94 -0.03 5.46
C CYS A 125 -2.03 -0.81 6.21
N PHE A 126 -3.29 -0.48 6.04
CA PHE A 126 -4.40 -1.03 6.84
C PHE A 126 -4.62 -2.53 6.74
N TYR A 127 -4.17 -3.18 5.68
CA TYR A 127 -4.30 -4.63 5.50
C TYR A 127 -3.46 -5.46 6.48
N ARG A 128 -2.64 -4.81 7.29
CA ARG A 128 -1.84 -5.40 8.37
C ARG A 128 -2.42 -5.19 9.76
N MET A 129 -3.45 -4.36 9.89
CA MET A 129 -4.07 -4.05 11.16
C MET A 129 -5.15 -5.07 11.51
N TYR A 130 -5.08 -5.63 12.70
CA TYR A 130 -6.06 -6.60 13.19
C TYR A 130 -7.33 -5.90 13.65
N GLU A 131 -7.19 -4.89 14.50
CA GLU A 131 -8.28 -4.10 15.06
C GLU A 131 -8.66 -2.94 14.13
N ILE A 132 -9.15 -3.27 12.93
CA ILE A 132 -9.39 -2.28 11.88
C ILE A 132 -10.43 -1.21 12.28
N LYS A 133 -11.45 -1.56 13.06
CA LYS A 133 -12.45 -0.62 13.56
C LYS A 133 -11.80 0.41 14.49
N SER A 134 -10.92 -0.02 15.39
CA SER A 134 -10.13 0.85 16.25
C SER A 134 -9.23 1.78 15.42
N ALA A 135 -8.57 1.24 14.39
CA ALA A 135 -7.73 2.04 13.50
C ALA A 135 -8.50 3.16 12.80
N LEU A 136 -9.71 2.87 12.29
CA LEU A 136 -10.59 3.86 11.64
C LEU A 136 -11.13 4.88 12.63
N TYR A 137 -11.52 4.45 13.84
CA TYR A 137 -11.93 5.34 14.90
C TYR A 137 -10.83 6.34 15.28
N GLN A 138 -9.60 5.86 15.42
CA GLN A 138 -8.42 6.70 15.66
C GLN A 138 -8.21 7.73 14.55
N MET A 139 -8.33 7.33 13.28
CA MET A 139 -8.23 8.27 12.16
C MET A 139 -9.27 9.37 12.25
N ASN A 140 -10.54 9.00 12.51
CA ASN A 140 -11.63 9.97 12.63
C ASN A 140 -11.40 10.94 13.80
N ARG A 141 -10.95 10.43 14.94
CA ARG A 141 -10.69 11.23 16.15
C ARG A 141 -9.50 12.19 16.00
N LEU A 142 -8.44 11.76 15.30
CA LEU A 142 -7.20 12.53 15.19
C LEU A 142 -7.14 13.44 13.96
N ALA A 143 -8.03 13.28 12.99
CA ALA A 143 -8.18 14.22 11.90
C ALA A 143 -9.04 15.42 12.32
N LYS A 144 -8.64 16.65 11.96
CA LYS A 144 -9.41 17.88 12.18
C LYS A 144 -10.21 18.31 10.95
N LYS A 145 -9.65 18.06 9.76
CA LYS A 145 -10.23 18.47 8.47
C LYS A 145 -10.58 17.27 7.60
N ARG A 146 -9.66 16.29 7.50
CA ARG A 146 -9.87 15.15 6.60
C ARG A 146 -9.06 13.91 7.00
N ALA A 147 -9.69 12.75 6.86
CA ALA A 147 -9.02 11.46 6.92
C ALA A 147 -8.99 10.84 5.51
N ILE A 148 -7.87 10.20 5.13
CA ILE A 148 -7.65 9.65 3.79
C ILE A 148 -7.05 8.24 3.91
N ILE A 149 -7.71 7.27 3.30
CA ILE A 149 -7.19 5.90 3.11
C ILE A 149 -6.91 5.70 1.63
N GLY A 150 -5.69 5.29 1.31
CA GLY A 150 -5.31 4.89 -0.03
C GLY A 150 -4.99 3.40 -0.11
N MET A 151 -5.40 2.71 -1.18
CA MET A 151 -5.00 1.34 -1.41
C MET A 151 -5.01 0.96 -2.88
N THR A 152 -4.04 0.13 -3.27
CA THR A 152 -4.01 -0.45 -4.60
C THR A 152 -5.01 -1.61 -4.70
N THR A 153 -5.70 -1.71 -5.84
CA THR A 153 -6.73 -2.71 -6.10
C THR A 153 -6.64 -3.24 -7.54
N GLY A 154 -7.61 -4.07 -7.96
CA GLY A 154 -7.67 -4.63 -9.30
C GLY A 154 -7.65 -3.61 -10.45
N PRO A 155 -7.83 -4.09 -11.71
CA PRO A 155 -8.19 -5.45 -12.09
C PRO A 155 -7.09 -6.49 -11.88
N ILE A 156 -7.45 -7.75 -12.05
CA ILE A 156 -6.46 -8.84 -12.11
C ILE A 156 -5.56 -8.65 -13.33
N GLN A 157 -4.30 -9.04 -13.22
CA GLN A 157 -3.39 -9.09 -14.38
C GLN A 157 -3.94 -10.04 -15.44
N PRO A 158 -3.97 -9.64 -16.73
CA PRO A 158 -4.74 -10.36 -17.76
C PRO A 158 -4.28 -11.80 -17.99
N HIS A 159 -3.00 -12.11 -17.85
CA HIS A 159 -2.51 -13.49 -17.96
C HIS A 159 -3.05 -14.40 -16.85
N TYR A 160 -3.24 -13.88 -15.61
CA TYR A 160 -3.84 -14.65 -14.52
C TYR A 160 -5.34 -14.88 -14.75
N GLU A 161 -6.02 -13.95 -15.42
CA GLU A 161 -7.41 -14.16 -15.83
C GLU A 161 -7.54 -15.30 -16.85
N ILE A 162 -6.60 -15.39 -17.80
CA ILE A 162 -6.52 -16.51 -18.76
C ILE A 162 -6.23 -17.82 -18.02
N LEU A 163 -5.25 -17.83 -17.12
CA LEU A 163 -4.89 -19.01 -16.31
C LEU A 163 -6.08 -19.51 -15.50
N TYR A 164 -6.85 -18.62 -14.91
CA TYR A 164 -8.06 -18.98 -14.16
C TYR A 164 -9.18 -19.49 -15.09
N LYS A 165 -9.54 -18.71 -16.12
CA LYS A 165 -10.72 -19.02 -16.97
C LYS A 165 -10.49 -20.18 -17.94
N LYS A 166 -9.31 -20.26 -18.55
CA LYS A 166 -8.99 -21.26 -19.59
C LYS A 166 -8.43 -22.56 -19.03
N TYR A 167 -7.56 -22.45 -18.02
CA TYR A 167 -6.82 -23.61 -17.48
C TYR A 167 -7.29 -24.07 -16.09
N GLY A 168 -8.20 -23.31 -15.44
CA GLY A 168 -8.80 -23.68 -14.16
C GLY A 168 -7.84 -23.58 -12.97
N TYR A 169 -6.76 -22.80 -13.08
CA TYR A 169 -5.85 -22.61 -11.95
C TYR A 169 -6.45 -21.71 -10.89
N ASP A 170 -6.17 -22.03 -9.63
CA ASP A 170 -6.46 -21.16 -8.51
C ASP A 170 -5.48 -19.99 -8.49
N ILE A 171 -6.00 -18.76 -8.52
CA ILE A 171 -5.20 -17.54 -8.61
C ILE A 171 -5.43 -16.65 -7.40
N LYS A 172 -4.35 -16.08 -6.85
CA LYS A 172 -4.43 -15.04 -5.84
C LYS A 172 -4.95 -13.73 -6.45
N PHE A 173 -6.25 -13.48 -6.29
CA PHE A 173 -6.90 -12.28 -6.80
C PHE A 173 -6.45 -11.00 -6.08
N PRO A 174 -6.54 -9.83 -6.76
CA PRO A 174 -6.36 -8.54 -6.11
C PRO A 174 -7.35 -8.33 -4.96
N ARG A 175 -6.93 -7.58 -3.97
CA ARG A 175 -7.77 -7.25 -2.83
C ARG A 175 -8.91 -6.31 -3.22
N ARG A 176 -10.02 -6.43 -2.52
CA ARG A 176 -11.19 -5.56 -2.63
C ARG A 176 -11.43 -4.78 -1.33
N ASP A 177 -10.38 -4.61 -0.55
CA ASP A 177 -10.43 -4.09 0.82
C ASP A 177 -11.12 -2.72 0.92
N TYR A 178 -11.04 -1.86 -0.11
CA TYR A 178 -11.68 -0.56 -0.08
C TYR A 178 -13.22 -0.63 0.00
N ILE A 179 -13.84 -1.69 -0.52
CA ILE A 179 -15.28 -1.93 -0.41
C ILE A 179 -15.64 -2.25 1.04
N GLU A 180 -14.83 -3.10 1.68
CA GLU A 180 -14.98 -3.44 3.10
C GLU A 180 -14.79 -2.22 3.99
N PHE A 181 -13.83 -1.34 3.66
CA PHE A 181 -13.64 -0.07 4.38
C PHE A 181 -14.84 0.85 4.25
N LEU A 182 -15.41 0.99 3.05
CA LEU A 182 -16.61 1.80 2.85
C LEU A 182 -17.79 1.26 3.65
N ASN A 183 -18.00 -0.05 3.66
CA ASN A 183 -19.05 -0.69 4.45
C ASN A 183 -18.82 -0.45 5.95
N LEU A 184 -17.61 -0.62 6.44
CA LEU A 184 -17.28 -0.43 7.86
C LEU A 184 -17.42 1.04 8.28
N LEU A 185 -16.98 1.99 7.45
CA LEU A 185 -17.16 3.42 7.70
C LEU A 185 -18.67 3.77 7.75
N TYR A 186 -19.47 3.21 6.83
CA TYR A 186 -20.91 3.40 6.84
C TYR A 186 -21.57 2.89 8.14
N GLU A 187 -21.14 1.71 8.65
CA GLU A 187 -21.58 1.19 9.95
C GLU A 187 -21.16 2.04 11.16
N MET A 188 -20.13 2.88 10.96
CA MET A 188 -19.64 3.85 11.94
C MET A 188 -20.29 5.24 11.77
N ASP A 189 -21.37 5.36 10.98
CA ASP A 189 -22.00 6.62 10.59
C ASP A 189 -21.08 7.63 9.89
N ILE A 190 -20.01 7.14 9.23
CA ILE A 190 -19.07 7.93 8.45
C ILE A 190 -19.38 7.74 6.96
N TYR A 191 -19.79 8.80 6.30
CA TYR A 191 -20.13 8.81 4.87
C TYR A 191 -18.91 9.28 4.07
N ALA A 192 -18.12 8.34 3.60
CA ALA A 192 -16.87 8.61 2.92
C ALA A 192 -17.04 8.69 1.39
N ASP A 193 -16.31 9.60 0.77
CA ASP A 193 -16.10 9.61 -0.68
C ASP A 193 -15.14 8.51 -1.09
N CYS A 194 -15.33 7.96 -2.30
CA CYS A 194 -14.40 7.01 -2.89
C CYS A 194 -14.04 7.43 -4.31
N LYS A 195 -12.75 7.64 -4.55
CA LYS A 195 -12.20 7.94 -5.87
C LYS A 195 -11.33 6.82 -6.39
N ILE A 196 -11.64 6.33 -7.58
CA ILE A 196 -10.80 5.34 -8.27
C ILE A 196 -9.81 6.06 -9.18
N ILE A 197 -8.53 5.75 -9.01
CA ILE A 197 -7.40 6.32 -9.77
C ILE A 197 -6.86 5.23 -10.68
N PRO A 198 -6.94 5.40 -12.03
CA PRO A 198 -6.33 4.46 -12.96
C PRO A 198 -4.80 4.56 -12.92
N LEU A 199 -4.16 3.43 -12.80
CA LEU A 199 -2.71 3.27 -12.69
C LEU A 199 -2.23 2.25 -13.72
N GLU A 200 -0.96 2.33 -14.05
CA GLU A 200 -0.26 1.39 -14.90
C GLU A 200 1.02 0.92 -14.20
N ARG A 201 1.39 -0.31 -14.42
CA ARG A 201 2.68 -0.86 -14.00
C ARG A 201 3.37 -1.57 -15.14
N VAL A 202 4.63 -1.22 -15.34
CA VAL A 202 5.53 -1.90 -16.25
C VAL A 202 6.55 -2.67 -15.41
N TYR A 203 6.62 -3.96 -15.60
CA TYR A 203 7.67 -4.80 -15.03
C TYR A 203 8.76 -4.99 -16.08
N ASP A 204 10.00 -4.91 -15.65
CA ASP A 204 11.20 -5.05 -16.46
C ASP A 204 12.01 -6.24 -15.94
N TYR A 205 12.32 -7.18 -16.84
CA TYR A 205 13.01 -8.42 -16.52
C TYR A 205 14.26 -8.59 -17.40
N GLU A 206 15.33 -9.07 -16.80
CA GLU A 206 16.60 -9.33 -17.49
C GLU A 206 16.55 -10.58 -18.36
N SER A 207 15.61 -11.50 -18.08
CA SER A 207 15.44 -12.73 -18.85
C SER A 207 13.99 -13.18 -18.89
N TYR A 208 13.64 -13.95 -19.91
CA TYR A 208 12.33 -14.61 -20.04
C TYR A 208 12.05 -15.54 -18.85
N GLU A 209 13.08 -16.25 -18.38
CA GLU A 209 12.99 -17.12 -17.20
C GLU A 209 12.57 -16.36 -15.94
N GLN A 210 13.21 -15.21 -15.70
CA GLN A 210 12.88 -14.34 -14.58
C GLN A 210 11.43 -13.83 -14.67
N LEU A 211 10.98 -13.45 -15.88
CA LEU A 211 9.61 -13.02 -16.15
C LEU A 211 8.64 -14.14 -15.80
N VAL A 212 8.78 -15.34 -16.40
CA VAL A 212 7.87 -16.47 -16.19
C VAL A 212 7.82 -16.86 -14.71
N THR A 213 8.99 -17.02 -14.07
CA THR A 213 9.08 -17.37 -12.65
C THR A 213 8.36 -16.33 -11.77
N THR A 214 8.56 -15.04 -12.06
CA THR A 214 7.94 -13.99 -11.25
C THR A 214 6.42 -13.92 -11.48
N GLN A 215 5.99 -14.06 -12.72
CA GLN A 215 4.58 -14.02 -13.08
C GLN A 215 3.83 -15.34 -12.82
N SER A 216 4.48 -16.35 -12.27
CA SER A 216 3.83 -17.58 -11.74
C SER A 216 3.48 -17.48 -10.25
N LYS A 217 4.03 -16.51 -9.51
CA LYS A 217 3.93 -16.44 -8.04
C LYS A 217 2.53 -16.28 -7.46
N LYS A 218 1.52 -15.95 -8.27
CA LYS A 218 0.14 -15.84 -7.83
C LYS A 218 -0.70 -17.08 -8.12
N ILE A 219 -0.12 -18.09 -8.75
CA ILE A 219 -0.74 -19.40 -8.90
C ILE A 219 -0.67 -20.11 -7.55
N LEU A 220 -1.81 -20.58 -7.06
CA LEU A 220 -1.93 -21.20 -5.73
C LEU A 220 -1.84 -22.73 -5.77
N ASN A 221 -2.00 -23.31 -6.96
CA ASN A 221 -1.83 -24.74 -7.16
C ASN A 221 -0.38 -25.14 -6.86
N THR A 222 -0.19 -26.24 -6.17
CA THR A 222 1.14 -26.80 -5.85
C THR A 222 1.92 -27.23 -7.10
N THR A 223 1.18 -27.60 -8.15
CA THR A 223 1.72 -27.97 -9.46
C THR A 223 0.94 -27.26 -10.55
N PHE A 224 1.63 -26.77 -11.57
CA PHE A 224 1.04 -26.17 -12.77
C PHE A 224 1.93 -26.41 -13.99
N ASP A 225 1.32 -26.38 -15.17
CA ASP A 225 2.07 -26.49 -16.42
C ASP A 225 2.67 -25.12 -16.79
N ARG A 226 3.99 -25.08 -16.90
CA ARG A 226 4.72 -23.90 -17.30
C ARG A 226 4.29 -23.41 -18.71
N ALA A 227 3.98 -24.30 -19.63
CA ALA A 227 3.56 -23.94 -20.98
C ALA A 227 2.27 -23.10 -20.97
N HIS A 228 1.35 -23.37 -20.02
CA HIS A 228 0.14 -22.59 -19.84
C HIS A 228 0.44 -21.16 -19.39
N VAL A 229 1.44 -21.00 -18.51
CA VAL A 229 1.89 -19.66 -18.05
C VAL A 229 2.49 -18.88 -19.22
N GLU A 230 3.38 -19.49 -19.95
CA GLU A 230 4.05 -18.87 -21.13
C GLU A 230 3.04 -18.48 -22.22
N GLU A 231 2.10 -19.36 -22.55
CA GLU A 231 1.04 -19.07 -23.51
C GLU A 231 0.14 -17.90 -23.04
N SER A 232 -0.19 -17.88 -21.74
CA SER A 232 -1.03 -16.81 -21.17
C SER A 232 -0.32 -15.46 -21.12
N LEU A 233 1.01 -15.45 -20.96
CA LEU A 233 1.83 -14.22 -20.91
C LEU A 233 2.09 -13.64 -22.28
N LYS A 234 2.21 -14.49 -23.32
CA LYS A 234 2.65 -14.11 -24.67
C LYS A 234 1.99 -12.87 -25.26
N PRO A 235 0.66 -12.63 -25.11
CA PRO A 235 0.02 -11.44 -25.66
C PRO A 235 0.37 -10.13 -24.95
N PHE A 236 0.98 -10.17 -23.77
CA PHE A 236 1.18 -9.03 -22.86
C PHE A 236 2.64 -8.70 -22.62
N ILE A 237 3.57 -9.40 -23.25
CA ILE A 237 5.01 -9.16 -23.12
C ILE A 237 5.58 -8.53 -24.38
N GLU A 238 6.51 -7.62 -24.17
CA GLU A 238 7.33 -7.00 -25.20
C GLU A 238 8.80 -7.34 -24.94
N GLU A 239 9.52 -7.80 -25.98
CA GLU A 239 10.96 -7.95 -25.92
C GLU A 239 11.61 -6.75 -26.60
N LYS A 240 12.53 -6.09 -25.87
CA LYS A 240 13.29 -4.94 -26.40
C LYS A 240 14.69 -4.92 -25.80
N ASN A 241 15.69 -4.85 -26.70
CA ASN A 241 17.11 -4.81 -26.30
C ASN A 241 17.55 -5.97 -25.38
N GLY A 242 17.02 -7.17 -25.62
CA GLY A 242 17.32 -8.35 -24.81
C GLY A 242 16.68 -8.37 -23.42
N ARG A 243 15.77 -7.47 -23.13
CA ARG A 243 14.99 -7.40 -21.91
C ARG A 243 13.51 -7.66 -22.21
N TYR A 244 12.76 -8.11 -21.20
CA TYR A 244 11.35 -8.47 -21.31
C TYR A 244 10.51 -7.53 -20.45
N TYR A 245 9.49 -6.94 -21.04
CA TYR A 245 8.59 -6.00 -20.39
C TYR A 245 7.20 -6.60 -20.33
N TYR A 246 6.57 -6.53 -19.15
CA TYR A 246 5.19 -6.90 -18.94
C TYR A 246 4.43 -5.72 -18.38
N ARG A 247 3.39 -5.29 -19.08
CA ARG A 247 2.56 -4.13 -18.73
C ARG A 247 1.18 -4.57 -18.30
N HIS A 248 0.66 -3.98 -17.24
CA HIS A 248 -0.74 -4.14 -16.88
C HIS A 248 -1.30 -2.89 -16.21
N ASP A 249 -2.61 -2.68 -16.41
CA ASP A 249 -3.38 -1.64 -15.74
C ASP A 249 -3.92 -2.16 -14.42
N PHE A 250 -3.99 -1.28 -13.43
CA PHE A 250 -4.61 -1.50 -12.15
C PHE A 250 -5.18 -0.19 -11.61
N HIS A 251 -5.71 -0.18 -10.39
CA HIS A 251 -6.28 1.03 -9.79
C HIS A 251 -5.76 1.23 -8.39
N ALA A 252 -5.83 2.49 -7.92
CA ALA A 252 -5.90 2.79 -6.51
C ALA A 252 -7.30 3.30 -6.18
N ALA A 253 -7.78 2.98 -4.98
CA ALA A 253 -8.94 3.60 -4.37
C ALA A 253 -8.47 4.57 -3.29
N LEU A 254 -8.91 5.83 -3.36
CA LEU A 254 -8.80 6.79 -2.28
C LEU A 254 -10.17 6.92 -1.63
N VAL A 255 -10.27 6.54 -0.37
CA VAL A 255 -11.44 6.71 0.49
C VAL A 255 -11.16 7.86 1.42
N SER A 256 -12.01 8.89 1.45
CA SER A 256 -11.77 10.06 2.29
C SER A 256 -13.06 10.60 2.89
N TRP A 257 -12.95 11.20 4.09
CA TRP A 257 -14.09 11.81 4.80
C TRP A 257 -13.65 12.99 5.64
N GLU A 258 -14.62 13.82 5.97
CA GLU A 258 -14.51 14.86 6.99
C GLU A 258 -14.85 14.24 8.34
N PRO A 259 -14.00 14.38 9.37
CA PRO A 259 -14.25 13.80 10.68
C PRO A 259 -15.46 14.47 11.35
N LYS A 260 -16.15 13.70 12.17
CA LYS A 260 -17.28 14.18 12.99
C LYS A 260 -16.83 14.43 14.42
#